data_4b90aedec90004ed18365d754647858d
#
_entry.id   4b90aedec90004ed18365d754647858d
#
_cell.length_a   1.000
_cell.length_b   1.000
_cell.length_c   1.000
_cell.angle_alpha   90.00
_cell.angle_beta   90.00
_cell.angle_gamma   90.00
#
_symmetry.space_group_name_H-M   'P 1'
#
loop_
_entity.id
_entity.type
_entity.pdbx_description
1 polymer ?
#
loop_
_entity_poly.entity_id
_entity_poly.type
_entity_poly.pdbx_seq_one_letter_code
_entity_poly.pdbx_strand_id
1 'polypeptide(L)'
;LTYFCIGQTPDSLKDLLLITPPFTQLNTPYPGTAYLKGFLNTKGISSFQMDLGMDVIQAIFSKKGLEELFLFAEQNKTIRSENAGRIYALKEVYILSIDAVILFLQGNNATLARKICADNFLPKAARFEQLDDLDYAFGNMGMQDRAKHLATLYLEDLSDFIIECVDANFGFSRYAESLGKSANSFDALYEKLSIPLTYIDLISIKLLDYQMKTIQPKMVGLSVPFPGNLYSAFRCGQFIKDHYPQVKIVMGGGFPNTELRSVSDPR
;
A
#
# COMPACT_ATOMS: atom_id res chain seq x y z
N LEU A 1 -4.82 14.63 -2.87
CA LEU A 1 -6.06 14.37 -2.11
C LEU A 1 -5.64 14.01 -0.70
N THR A 2 -5.69 14.99 0.20
CA THR A 2 -5.35 14.88 1.60
C THR A 2 -6.47 14.09 2.29
N TYR A 3 -6.34 12.78 2.39
CA TYR A 3 -7.08 12.04 3.39
C TYR A 3 -6.40 12.28 4.74
N PHE A 4 -6.67 13.43 5.32
CA PHE A 4 -6.52 13.60 6.74
C PHE A 4 -7.52 12.62 7.39
N CYS A 5 -7.02 11.63 8.11
CA CYS A 5 -7.71 11.22 9.30
C CYS A 5 -7.77 12.45 10.21
N ILE A 6 -8.78 13.30 10.00
CA ILE A 6 -9.12 14.34 10.96
C ILE A 6 -9.35 13.60 12.26
N GLY A 7 -8.51 13.87 13.24
CA GLY A 7 -8.54 13.28 14.55
C GLY A 7 -9.95 13.32 15.15
N GLN A 8 -10.69 12.24 14.95
CA GLN A 8 -11.78 11.92 15.81
C GLN A 8 -11.15 11.30 17.04
N THR A 9 -11.21 12.01 18.15
CA THR A 9 -10.91 11.49 19.48
C THR A 9 -11.56 10.12 19.64
N PRO A 10 -10.84 9.10 20.14
CA PRO A 10 -11.35 7.75 20.28
C PRO A 10 -12.24 7.65 21.54
N ASP A 11 -13.38 8.35 21.57
CA ASP A 11 -14.22 8.40 22.75
C ASP A 11 -15.48 7.52 22.70
N SER A 12 -15.56 6.60 21.74
CA SER A 12 -16.59 5.56 21.80
C SER A 12 -16.16 4.33 21.02
N LEU A 13 -16.32 3.15 21.62
CA LEU A 13 -16.30 1.86 20.97
C LEU A 13 -17.07 1.96 19.64
N LYS A 14 -16.42 1.67 18.52
CA LYS A 14 -17.10 1.67 17.22
C LYS A 14 -17.67 0.27 16.98
N ASP A 15 -18.88 0.22 16.47
CA ASP A 15 -19.51 -1.07 16.17
C ASP A 15 -18.85 -1.76 14.99
N LEU A 16 -18.38 -0.98 14.02
CA LEU A 16 -17.86 -1.50 12.74
C LEU A 16 -16.59 -0.78 12.30
N LEU A 17 -15.57 -1.55 11.94
CA LEU A 17 -14.39 -1.09 11.23
C LEU A 17 -14.44 -1.57 9.77
N LEU A 18 -14.47 -0.63 8.83
CA LEU A 18 -14.44 -0.89 7.39
C LEU A 18 -13.01 -0.73 6.88
N ILE A 19 -12.47 -1.76 6.22
CA ILE A 19 -11.08 -1.79 5.75
C ILE A 19 -11.07 -2.03 4.25
N THR A 20 -10.31 -1.21 3.52
CA THR A 20 -9.81 -1.54 2.18
C THR A 20 -8.43 -2.17 2.33
N PRO A 21 -8.28 -3.48 2.09
CA PRO A 21 -6.97 -4.15 2.22
C PRO A 21 -5.97 -3.71 1.14
N PRO A 22 -4.65 -3.84 1.37
CA PRO A 22 -3.63 -3.59 0.33
C PRO A 22 -3.81 -4.50 -0.92
N PHE A 23 -3.54 -4.06 -2.15
CA PHE A 23 -3.36 -2.68 -2.58
C PHE A 23 -4.39 -2.36 -3.65
N THR A 24 -4.93 -1.16 -3.62
CA THR A 24 -5.66 -0.54 -4.73
C THR A 24 -4.77 0.46 -5.45
N GLN A 25 -5.22 0.98 -6.59
CA GLN A 25 -4.50 2.03 -7.31
C GLN A 25 -4.37 3.29 -6.43
N LEU A 26 -3.14 3.78 -6.27
CA LEU A 26 -2.85 4.95 -5.41
C LEU A 26 -3.42 6.26 -5.94
N ASN A 27 -3.57 6.37 -7.26
CA ASN A 27 -4.08 7.58 -7.93
C ASN A 27 -5.62 7.64 -8.00
N THR A 28 -6.31 6.56 -7.62
CA THR A 28 -7.77 6.47 -7.69
C THR A 28 -8.29 5.85 -6.41
N PRO A 29 -8.70 6.67 -5.42
CA PRO A 29 -9.25 6.15 -4.17
C PRO A 29 -10.52 5.35 -4.44
N TYR A 30 -10.61 4.16 -3.83
CA TYR A 30 -11.80 3.34 -3.95
C TYR A 30 -12.86 3.79 -2.93
N PRO A 31 -14.03 4.26 -3.38
CA PRO A 31 -14.98 4.93 -2.50
C PRO A 31 -15.88 3.99 -1.69
N GLY A 32 -15.80 2.67 -1.89
CA GLY A 32 -16.75 1.70 -1.31
C GLY A 32 -16.92 1.82 0.20
N THR A 33 -15.82 1.89 0.95
CA THR A 33 -15.86 2.04 2.41
C THR A 33 -16.43 3.39 2.84
N ALA A 34 -16.18 4.46 2.06
CA ALA A 34 -16.74 5.79 2.35
C ALA A 34 -18.26 5.83 2.16
N TYR A 35 -18.78 5.23 1.09
CA TYR A 35 -20.23 5.10 0.86
C TYR A 35 -20.90 4.26 1.94
N LEU A 36 -20.30 3.12 2.30
CA LEU A 36 -20.81 2.27 3.39
C LEU A 36 -20.86 3.03 4.69
N LYS A 37 -19.79 3.74 5.07
CA LYS A 37 -19.75 4.57 6.27
C LYS A 37 -20.81 5.66 6.22
N GLY A 38 -20.96 6.36 5.10
CA GLY A 38 -22.01 7.36 4.92
C GLY A 38 -23.41 6.79 5.16
N PHE A 39 -23.72 5.63 4.57
CA PHE A 39 -24.99 4.93 4.78
C PHE A 39 -25.19 4.50 6.26
N LEU A 40 -24.17 3.90 6.88
CA LEU A 40 -24.23 3.47 8.29
C LEU A 40 -24.51 4.65 9.22
N ASN A 41 -23.93 5.81 8.95
CA ASN A 41 -24.21 7.04 9.70
C ASN A 41 -25.69 7.42 9.63
N THR A 42 -26.38 7.24 8.48
CA THR A 42 -27.83 7.50 8.38
C THR A 42 -28.68 6.53 9.20
N LYS A 43 -28.12 5.37 9.57
CA LYS A 43 -28.76 4.35 10.41
C LYS A 43 -28.35 4.44 11.88
N GLY A 44 -27.58 5.45 12.25
CA GLY A 44 -27.06 5.60 13.61
C GLY A 44 -26.05 4.53 14.05
N ILE A 45 -25.47 3.80 13.08
CA ILE A 45 -24.45 2.77 13.34
C ILE A 45 -23.08 3.42 13.38
N SER A 46 -22.40 3.31 14.53
CA SER A 46 -21.06 3.84 14.73
C SER A 46 -20.03 3.05 13.91
N SER A 47 -19.35 3.72 13.00
CA SER A 47 -18.35 3.05 12.14
C SER A 47 -17.10 3.89 11.96
N PHE A 48 -15.99 3.21 11.72
CA PHE A 48 -14.72 3.79 11.30
C PHE A 48 -14.31 3.17 9.96
N GLN A 49 -13.57 3.91 9.14
CA GLN A 49 -13.01 3.38 7.89
C GLN A 49 -11.53 3.65 7.81
N MET A 50 -10.79 2.73 7.20
CA MET A 50 -9.39 2.90 6.88
C MET A 50 -9.07 2.33 5.49
N ASP A 51 -8.13 2.94 4.83
CA ASP A 51 -7.45 2.40 3.66
C ASP A 51 -6.10 1.85 4.11
N LEU A 52 -6.08 0.57 4.45
CA LEU A 52 -4.87 -0.09 4.95
C LEU A 52 -3.77 -0.12 3.88
N GLY A 53 -4.14 -0.16 2.60
CA GLY A 53 -3.18 -0.09 1.51
C GLY A 53 -2.42 1.24 1.49
N MET A 54 -3.14 2.34 1.63
CA MET A 54 -2.53 3.68 1.71
C MET A 54 -1.65 3.82 2.97
N ASP A 55 -2.12 3.32 4.11
CA ASP A 55 -1.36 3.36 5.36
C ASP A 55 -0.05 2.57 5.24
N VAL A 56 -0.06 1.40 4.58
CA VAL A 56 1.13 0.57 4.32
C VAL A 56 2.10 1.30 3.39
N ILE A 57 1.62 1.90 2.30
CA ILE A 57 2.47 2.68 1.38
C ILE A 57 3.13 3.85 2.11
N GLN A 58 2.39 4.59 2.92
CA GLN A 58 2.95 5.70 3.71
C GLN A 58 3.97 5.22 4.76
N ALA A 59 3.75 4.05 5.36
CA ALA A 59 4.71 3.48 6.28
C ALA A 59 6.02 3.08 5.59
N ILE A 60 5.96 2.43 4.42
CA ILE A 60 7.13 2.01 3.65
C ILE A 60 7.88 3.23 3.09
N PHE A 61 7.16 4.13 2.40
CA PHE A 61 7.73 5.32 1.75
C PHE A 61 7.81 6.51 2.72
N SER A 62 8.43 6.29 3.87
CA SER A 62 8.81 7.27 4.87
C SER A 62 10.30 7.11 5.21
N LYS A 63 10.91 8.13 5.82
CA LYS A 63 12.30 8.05 6.26
C LYS A 63 12.56 6.78 7.08
N LYS A 64 11.76 6.55 8.12
CA LYS A 64 11.87 5.35 8.97
C LYS A 64 11.61 4.06 8.21
N GLY A 65 10.61 4.05 7.33
CA GLY A 65 10.28 2.87 6.51
C GLY A 65 11.44 2.47 5.59
N LEU A 66 12.09 3.43 4.94
CA LEU A 66 13.25 3.15 4.11
C LEU A 66 14.48 2.71 4.91
N GLU A 67 14.72 3.30 6.09
CA GLU A 67 15.78 2.84 7.00
C GLU A 67 15.59 1.36 7.36
N GLU A 68 14.39 0.97 7.79
CA GLU A 68 14.05 -0.42 8.13
C GLU A 68 14.13 -1.35 6.90
N LEU A 69 13.70 -0.90 5.73
CA LEU A 69 13.69 -1.66 4.48
C LEU A 69 15.10 -1.96 3.97
N PHE A 70 15.98 -0.96 3.94
CA PHE A 70 17.38 -1.15 3.52
C PHE A 70 18.13 -2.05 4.51
N LEU A 71 17.88 -1.88 5.82
CA LEU A 71 18.45 -2.76 6.84
C LEU A 71 18.00 -4.21 6.67
N PHE A 72 16.72 -4.44 6.38
CA PHE A 72 16.18 -5.78 6.10
C PHE A 72 16.88 -6.43 4.92
N ALA A 73 17.02 -5.71 3.80
CA ALA A 73 17.69 -6.23 2.60
C ALA A 73 19.17 -6.57 2.85
N GLU A 74 19.87 -5.73 3.62
CA GLU A 74 21.26 -5.95 4.01
C GLU A 74 21.42 -7.21 4.88
N GLN A 75 20.61 -7.32 5.94
CA GLN A 75 20.66 -8.45 6.87
C GLN A 75 20.34 -9.79 6.20
N ASN A 76 19.41 -9.80 5.24
CA ASN A 76 19.02 -11.00 4.50
C ASN A 76 19.90 -11.27 3.26
N LYS A 77 20.88 -10.40 2.95
CA LYS A 77 21.80 -10.53 1.82
C LYS A 77 21.06 -10.69 0.47
N THR A 78 19.99 -9.94 0.30
CA THR A 78 19.12 -10.00 -0.89
C THR A 78 19.56 -9.07 -2.01
N ILE A 79 20.48 -8.14 -1.76
CA ILE A 79 21.01 -7.17 -2.74
C ILE A 79 21.97 -7.90 -3.66
N ARG A 80 21.54 -8.24 -4.88
CA ARG A 80 22.32 -9.09 -5.81
C ARG A 80 22.50 -8.49 -7.20
N SER A 81 21.51 -7.76 -7.75
CA SER A 81 21.62 -7.14 -9.06
C SER A 81 22.42 -5.83 -8.98
N GLU A 82 22.91 -5.40 -10.15
CA GLU A 82 23.60 -4.13 -10.30
C GLU A 82 22.67 -2.95 -9.93
N ASN A 83 21.40 -2.99 -10.35
CA ASN A 83 20.42 -1.95 -10.05
C ASN A 83 20.12 -1.88 -8.54
N ALA A 84 19.89 -3.02 -7.87
CA ALA A 84 19.69 -3.04 -6.43
C ALA A 84 20.93 -2.54 -5.67
N GLY A 85 22.12 -2.90 -6.13
CA GLY A 85 23.39 -2.39 -5.59
C GLY A 85 23.53 -0.88 -5.75
N ARG A 86 23.13 -0.32 -6.89
CA ARG A 86 23.12 1.12 -7.16
C ARG A 86 22.15 1.87 -6.26
N ILE A 87 20.91 1.37 -6.12
CA ILE A 87 19.90 1.95 -5.23
C ILE A 87 20.40 1.91 -3.78
N TYR A 88 20.95 0.79 -3.36
CA TYR A 88 21.50 0.65 -2.00
C TYR A 88 22.70 1.58 -1.74
N ALA A 89 23.57 1.76 -2.70
CA ALA A 89 24.68 2.72 -2.59
C ALA A 89 24.21 4.17 -2.40
N LEU A 90 23.01 4.49 -2.91
CA LEU A 90 22.37 5.81 -2.79
C LEU A 90 21.35 5.88 -1.62
N LYS A 91 21.30 4.86 -0.75
CA LYS A 91 20.27 4.73 0.31
C LYS A 91 20.11 5.97 1.18
N GLU A 92 21.20 6.61 1.56
CA GLU A 92 21.15 7.82 2.40
C GLU A 92 20.41 8.97 1.71
N VAL A 93 20.60 9.12 0.39
CA VAL A 93 19.92 10.17 -0.38
C VAL A 93 18.42 9.85 -0.52
N TYR A 94 18.07 8.57 -0.73
CA TYR A 94 16.68 8.11 -0.71
C TYR A 94 16.01 8.38 0.64
N ILE A 95 16.65 8.00 1.74
CA ILE A 95 16.16 8.19 3.12
C ILE A 95 15.95 9.68 3.45
N LEU A 96 16.87 10.54 3.01
CA LEU A 96 16.78 11.98 3.29
C LEU A 96 15.75 12.70 2.43
N SER A 97 15.42 12.21 1.24
CA SER A 97 14.54 12.88 0.30
C SER A 97 13.08 12.38 0.32
N ILE A 98 12.83 11.15 0.78
CA ILE A 98 11.53 10.48 0.63
C ILE A 98 10.36 11.28 1.22
N ASP A 99 10.46 11.78 2.44
CA ASP A 99 9.37 12.48 3.10
C ASP A 99 8.99 13.76 2.32
N ALA A 100 9.98 14.48 1.79
CA ALA A 100 9.75 15.67 0.98
C ALA A 100 9.09 15.31 -0.37
N VAL A 101 9.49 14.21 -1.00
CA VAL A 101 8.90 13.72 -2.26
C VAL A 101 7.44 13.30 -2.03
N ILE A 102 7.17 12.56 -0.97
CA ILE A 102 5.79 12.15 -0.63
C ILE A 102 4.90 13.38 -0.36
N LEU A 103 5.37 14.36 0.43
CA LEU A 103 4.65 15.60 0.67
C LEU A 103 4.35 16.37 -0.62
N PHE A 104 5.29 16.40 -1.57
CA PHE A 104 5.08 17.01 -2.88
C PHE A 104 4.00 16.27 -3.69
N LEU A 105 4.05 14.95 -3.77
CA LEU A 105 3.06 14.14 -4.49
C LEU A 105 1.66 14.25 -3.87
N GLN A 106 1.57 14.47 -2.57
CA GLN A 106 0.32 14.75 -1.86
C GLN A 106 -0.21 16.19 -2.08
N GLY A 107 0.52 17.03 -2.82
CA GLY A 107 0.13 18.42 -3.10
C GLY A 107 0.44 19.41 -1.97
N ASN A 108 1.14 18.97 -0.91
CA ASN A 108 1.41 19.79 0.28
C ASN A 108 2.66 20.68 0.16
N ASN A 109 3.47 20.52 -0.88
CA ASN A 109 4.69 21.30 -1.09
C ASN A 109 4.97 21.57 -2.58
N ALA A 110 4.17 22.43 -3.19
CA ALA A 110 4.29 22.78 -4.62
C ALA A 110 5.65 23.43 -4.97
N THR A 111 6.30 24.11 -4.02
CA THR A 111 7.59 24.78 -4.25
C THR A 111 8.74 23.80 -4.47
N LEU A 112 8.60 22.54 -4.05
CA LEU A 112 9.59 21.50 -4.22
C LEU A 112 9.81 21.12 -5.70
N ALA A 113 8.86 21.40 -6.58
CA ALA A 113 8.97 21.08 -8.01
C ALA A 113 10.29 21.53 -8.63
N ARG A 114 10.74 22.76 -8.30
CA ARG A 114 12.02 23.28 -8.80
C ARG A 114 13.22 22.45 -8.33
N LYS A 115 13.19 21.98 -7.07
CA LYS A 115 14.26 21.12 -6.52
C LYS A 115 14.25 19.74 -7.15
N ILE A 116 13.07 19.16 -7.32
CA ILE A 116 12.90 17.84 -7.96
C ILE A 116 13.42 17.86 -9.41
N CYS A 117 13.15 18.96 -10.14
CA CYS A 117 13.65 19.12 -11.51
C CYS A 117 15.14 19.46 -11.58
N ALA A 118 15.79 19.76 -10.46
CA ALA A 118 17.24 19.98 -10.43
C ALA A 118 17.99 18.63 -10.39
N ASP A 119 19.09 18.52 -11.16
CA ASP A 119 19.79 17.25 -11.40
C ASP A 119 20.38 16.56 -10.17
N ASN A 120 20.58 17.28 -9.08
CA ASN A 120 21.27 16.80 -7.89
C ASN A 120 20.34 16.58 -6.68
N PHE A 121 19.01 16.65 -6.83
CA PHE A 121 18.10 16.49 -5.70
C PHE A 121 17.63 15.04 -5.53
N LEU A 122 17.19 14.39 -6.60
CA LEU A 122 16.77 13.00 -6.56
C LEU A 122 17.93 12.06 -6.90
N PRO A 123 18.10 10.95 -6.15
CA PRO A 123 18.96 9.87 -6.60
C PRO A 123 18.35 9.24 -7.87
N LYS A 124 19.20 8.79 -8.79
CA LYS A 124 18.79 8.26 -10.08
C LYS A 124 19.34 6.84 -10.25
N ALA A 125 18.44 5.88 -10.46
CA ALA A 125 18.78 4.49 -10.78
C ALA A 125 18.23 4.12 -12.18
N ALA A 126 17.93 2.87 -12.45
CA ALA A 126 17.61 2.40 -13.79
C ALA A 126 16.38 3.06 -14.43
N ARG A 127 15.39 3.45 -13.65
CA ARG A 127 14.18 4.12 -14.16
C ARG A 127 14.48 5.48 -14.80
N PHE A 128 15.58 6.11 -14.40
CA PHE A 128 16.00 7.39 -14.93
C PHE A 128 16.86 7.28 -16.23
N GLU A 129 17.29 6.10 -16.61
CA GLU A 129 18.12 5.91 -17.84
C GLU A 129 17.32 6.12 -19.13
N GLN A 130 15.99 6.05 -19.08
CA GLN A 130 15.11 6.26 -20.24
C GLN A 130 14.70 7.73 -20.44
N LEU A 131 15.36 8.67 -19.74
CA LEU A 131 14.97 10.09 -19.71
C LEU A 131 15.50 10.94 -20.89
N ASP A 132 16.31 10.41 -21.78
CA ASP A 132 16.97 11.18 -22.86
C ASP A 132 15.98 11.86 -23.84
N ASP A 133 14.71 11.44 -23.85
CA ASP A 133 13.66 12.03 -24.70
C ASP A 133 12.62 12.91 -23.94
N LEU A 134 12.84 13.22 -22.66
CA LEU A 134 11.84 13.95 -21.87
C LEU A 134 11.59 15.37 -22.36
N ASP A 135 12.61 16.08 -22.83
CA ASP A 135 12.44 17.45 -23.32
C ASP A 135 11.59 17.50 -24.60
N TYR A 136 11.63 16.43 -25.41
CA TYR A 136 10.74 16.27 -26.55
C TYR A 136 9.30 15.86 -26.14
N ALA A 137 9.18 14.92 -25.22
CA ALA A 137 7.87 14.41 -24.75
C ALA A 137 7.11 15.43 -23.90
N PHE A 138 7.82 16.26 -23.12
CA PHE A 138 7.23 17.21 -22.16
C PHE A 138 7.43 18.69 -22.55
N GLY A 139 7.82 18.99 -23.77
CA GLY A 139 8.21 20.34 -24.25
C GLY A 139 7.26 21.48 -23.91
N ASN A 140 5.99 21.22 -23.57
CA ASN A 140 5.00 22.19 -23.09
C ASN A 140 4.41 21.82 -21.72
N MET A 141 4.91 20.78 -21.04
CA MET A 141 4.45 20.46 -19.69
C MET A 141 5.11 21.39 -18.68
N GLY A 142 4.28 21.94 -17.79
CA GLY A 142 4.77 22.80 -16.73
C GLY A 142 5.72 22.07 -15.77
N MET A 143 6.57 22.83 -15.07
CA MET A 143 7.52 22.33 -14.07
C MET A 143 6.90 21.38 -13.05
N GLN A 144 5.64 21.57 -12.70
CA GLN A 144 4.90 20.72 -11.75
C GLN A 144 4.70 19.30 -12.30
N ASP A 145 4.32 19.17 -13.57
CA ASP A 145 4.06 17.86 -14.17
C ASP A 145 5.37 17.10 -14.42
N ARG A 146 6.43 17.80 -14.84
CA ARG A 146 7.78 17.23 -14.93
C ARG A 146 8.25 16.75 -13.55
N ALA A 147 8.07 17.54 -12.50
CA ALA A 147 8.45 17.13 -11.14
C ALA A 147 7.66 15.91 -10.65
N LYS A 148 6.35 15.83 -10.94
CA LYS A 148 5.54 14.64 -10.61
C LYS A 148 6.05 13.40 -11.33
N HIS A 149 6.40 13.53 -12.62
CA HIS A 149 6.96 12.42 -13.39
C HIS A 149 8.27 11.91 -12.79
N LEU A 150 9.22 12.83 -12.51
CA LEU A 150 10.49 12.46 -11.87
C LEU A 150 10.31 11.84 -10.48
N ALA A 151 9.35 12.36 -9.69
CA ALA A 151 8.99 11.78 -8.40
C ALA A 151 8.38 10.38 -8.55
N THR A 152 7.64 10.11 -9.63
CA THR A 152 7.12 8.77 -9.93
C THR A 152 8.25 7.81 -10.26
N LEU A 153 9.20 8.18 -11.12
CA LEU A 153 10.37 7.35 -11.44
C LEU A 153 11.21 7.03 -10.19
N TYR A 154 11.38 8.01 -9.31
CA TYR A 154 12.04 7.83 -8.02
C TYR A 154 11.35 6.78 -7.15
N LEU A 155 10.00 6.77 -7.08
CA LEU A 155 9.25 5.74 -6.36
C LEU A 155 9.30 4.39 -7.08
N GLU A 156 9.36 4.38 -8.42
CA GLU A 156 9.50 3.15 -9.20
C GLU A 156 10.87 2.49 -9.00
N ASP A 157 11.97 3.26 -8.92
CA ASP A 157 13.27 2.72 -8.54
C ASP A 157 13.22 2.01 -7.17
N LEU A 158 12.60 2.66 -6.17
CA LEU A 158 12.39 2.04 -4.86
C LEU A 158 11.47 0.82 -4.93
N SER A 159 10.44 0.84 -5.78
CA SER A 159 9.57 -0.32 -6.01
C SER A 159 10.36 -1.50 -6.59
N ASP A 160 11.23 -1.26 -7.57
CA ASP A 160 12.09 -2.30 -8.14
C ASP A 160 13.00 -2.92 -7.07
N PHE A 161 13.57 -2.10 -6.19
CA PHE A 161 14.36 -2.57 -5.06
C PHE A 161 13.54 -3.43 -4.10
N ILE A 162 12.29 -3.01 -3.79
CA ILE A 162 11.38 -3.78 -2.92
C ILE A 162 11.05 -5.13 -3.55
N ILE A 163 10.69 -5.16 -4.83
CA ILE A 163 10.35 -6.38 -5.57
C ILE A 163 11.52 -7.37 -5.56
N GLU A 164 12.72 -6.89 -5.78
CA GLU A 164 13.89 -7.75 -5.86
C GLU A 164 14.39 -8.20 -4.48
N CYS A 165 14.45 -7.28 -3.52
CA CYS A 165 15.19 -7.51 -2.28
C CYS A 165 14.31 -7.81 -1.06
N VAL A 166 13.00 -7.55 -1.13
CA VAL A 166 12.13 -7.60 0.06
C VAL A 166 10.92 -8.50 -0.15
N ASP A 167 10.10 -8.21 -1.19
CA ASP A 167 8.87 -8.96 -1.47
C ASP A 167 8.57 -8.95 -2.97
N ALA A 168 8.78 -10.09 -3.62
CA ALA A 168 8.57 -10.26 -5.06
C ALA A 168 7.11 -10.04 -5.53
N ASN A 169 6.15 -10.00 -4.62
CA ASN A 169 4.75 -9.73 -4.94
C ASN A 169 4.39 -8.25 -4.84
N PHE A 170 5.34 -7.39 -4.42
CA PHE A 170 5.07 -5.97 -4.25
C PHE A 170 4.67 -5.29 -5.57
N GLY A 171 3.81 -4.29 -5.47
CA GLY A 171 3.41 -3.42 -6.56
C GLY A 171 2.40 -2.40 -6.06
N PHE A 172 2.47 -1.17 -6.57
CA PHE A 172 1.63 -0.06 -6.10
C PHE A 172 0.12 -0.27 -6.28
N SER A 173 -0.28 -1.14 -7.22
CA SER A 173 -1.70 -1.35 -7.53
C SER A 173 -2.06 -2.83 -7.69
N ARG A 174 -1.10 -3.74 -7.58
CA ARG A 174 -1.29 -5.14 -7.99
C ARG A 174 -0.58 -6.13 -7.07
N TYR A 175 -0.52 -5.82 -5.78
CA TYR A 175 0.10 -6.73 -4.81
C TYR A 175 -0.56 -8.10 -4.84
N ALA A 176 0.26 -9.13 -5.07
CA ALA A 176 -0.20 -10.52 -5.14
C ALA A 176 -1.41 -10.75 -6.10
N GLU A 177 -1.63 -9.89 -7.09
CA GLU A 177 -2.76 -10.01 -8.03
C GLU A 177 -2.76 -11.36 -8.77
N SER A 178 -1.58 -11.87 -9.10
CA SER A 178 -1.42 -13.17 -9.74
C SER A 178 -2.01 -14.32 -8.90
N LEU A 179 -2.00 -14.21 -7.58
CA LEU A 179 -2.59 -15.20 -6.67
C LEU A 179 -4.12 -15.16 -6.67
N GLY A 180 -4.71 -13.98 -6.89
CA GLY A 180 -6.16 -13.82 -6.98
C GLY A 180 -6.72 -14.11 -8.37
N LYS A 181 -5.90 -13.99 -9.43
CA LYS A 181 -6.32 -14.21 -10.83
C LYS A 181 -6.43 -15.67 -11.24
N SER A 182 -5.80 -16.59 -10.52
CA SER A 182 -5.94 -18.03 -10.80
C SER A 182 -7.31 -18.51 -10.29
N ALA A 183 -8.39 -17.96 -10.85
CA ALA A 183 -9.78 -18.26 -10.48
C ALA A 183 -10.15 -19.75 -10.62
N ASN A 184 -9.32 -20.56 -11.28
CA ASN A 184 -9.57 -21.98 -11.48
C ASN A 184 -9.06 -22.87 -10.32
N SER A 185 -8.25 -22.34 -9.40
CA SER A 185 -7.75 -23.10 -8.24
C SER A 185 -7.43 -22.17 -7.08
N PHE A 186 -7.91 -22.51 -5.90
CA PHE A 186 -7.58 -21.83 -4.65
C PHE A 186 -6.17 -22.22 -4.13
N ASP A 187 -5.55 -23.24 -4.71
CA ASP A 187 -4.33 -23.87 -4.19
C ASP A 187 -3.17 -22.88 -4.03
N ALA A 188 -2.85 -22.09 -5.07
CA ALA A 188 -1.75 -21.14 -5.02
C ALA A 188 -1.96 -20.05 -3.95
N LEU A 189 -3.19 -19.59 -3.76
CA LEU A 189 -3.54 -18.64 -2.72
C LEU A 189 -3.45 -19.29 -1.33
N TYR A 190 -3.97 -20.50 -1.18
CA TYR A 190 -3.92 -21.27 0.07
C TYR A 190 -2.48 -21.58 0.51
N GLU A 191 -1.63 -22.02 -0.41
CA GLU A 191 -0.20 -22.23 -0.15
C GLU A 191 0.46 -20.96 0.37
N LYS A 192 0.21 -19.82 -0.28
CA LYS A 192 0.76 -18.54 0.17
C LYS A 192 0.22 -18.11 1.54
N LEU A 193 -1.04 -18.39 1.85
CA LEU A 193 -1.64 -18.11 3.15
C LEU A 193 -1.15 -19.04 4.26
N SER A 194 -0.56 -20.18 3.89
CA SER A 194 -0.03 -21.17 4.84
C SER A 194 1.45 -20.95 5.21
N ILE A 195 2.18 -20.11 4.48
CA ILE A 195 3.58 -19.76 4.79
C ILE A 195 3.67 -18.56 5.74
N PRO A 196 4.82 -18.32 6.38
CA PRO A 196 5.04 -17.14 7.22
C PRO A 196 4.72 -15.81 6.51
N LEU A 197 4.39 -14.80 7.31
CA LEU A 197 4.11 -13.44 6.83
C LEU A 197 5.34 -12.85 6.11
N THR A 198 5.10 -12.19 4.98
CA THR A 198 6.13 -11.42 4.29
C THR A 198 6.46 -10.14 5.07
N TYR A 199 7.49 -9.42 4.64
CA TYR A 199 7.82 -8.11 5.21
C TYR A 199 6.64 -7.12 5.09
N ILE A 200 5.97 -7.11 3.95
CA ILE A 200 4.81 -6.26 3.69
C ILE A 200 3.60 -6.69 4.53
N ASP A 201 3.38 -8.00 4.67
CA ASP A 201 2.35 -8.53 5.56
C ASP A 201 2.56 -8.07 7.00
N LEU A 202 3.80 -8.13 7.51
CA LEU A 202 4.13 -7.70 8.88
C LEU A 202 3.81 -6.23 9.12
N ILE A 203 4.10 -5.34 8.16
CA ILE A 203 3.71 -3.92 8.24
C ILE A 203 2.19 -3.79 8.26
N SER A 204 1.51 -4.48 7.35
CA SER A 204 0.05 -4.46 7.24
C SER A 204 -0.62 -4.91 8.53
N ILE A 205 -0.17 -6.02 9.09
CA ILE A 205 -0.70 -6.59 10.34
C ILE A 205 -0.42 -5.67 11.55
N LYS A 206 0.77 -5.08 11.62
CA LYS A 206 1.11 -4.11 12.68
C LYS A 206 0.18 -2.88 12.68
N LEU A 207 -0.12 -2.34 11.49
CA LEU A 207 -1.04 -1.22 11.34
C LEU A 207 -2.47 -1.62 11.66
N LEU A 208 -2.90 -2.80 11.21
CA LEU A 208 -4.20 -3.36 11.54
C LEU A 208 -4.37 -3.57 13.05
N ASP A 209 -3.38 -4.18 13.70
CA ASP A 209 -3.39 -4.42 15.16
C ASP A 209 -3.53 -3.12 15.96
N TYR A 210 -2.78 -2.09 15.55
CA TYR A 210 -2.90 -0.76 16.15
C TYR A 210 -4.34 -0.21 16.04
N GLN A 211 -4.98 -0.33 14.88
CA GLN A 211 -6.35 0.12 14.68
C GLN A 211 -7.37 -0.74 15.46
N MET A 212 -7.17 -2.05 15.49
CA MET A 212 -8.03 -2.96 16.29
C MET A 212 -8.00 -2.62 17.78
N LYS A 213 -6.81 -2.34 18.32
CA LYS A 213 -6.63 -1.93 19.72
C LYS A 213 -7.25 -0.56 20.02
N THR A 214 -7.14 0.38 19.07
CA THR A 214 -7.63 1.75 19.23
C THR A 214 -9.16 1.82 19.13
N ILE A 215 -9.74 1.13 18.14
CA ILE A 215 -11.16 1.24 17.79
C ILE A 215 -12.00 0.22 18.57
N GLN A 216 -11.45 -0.95 18.87
CA GLN A 216 -12.11 -2.08 19.53
C GLN A 216 -13.46 -2.42 18.87
N PRO A 217 -13.50 -2.71 17.55
CA PRO A 217 -14.74 -2.93 16.82
C PRO A 217 -15.39 -4.27 17.22
N LYS A 218 -16.71 -4.34 17.14
CA LYS A 218 -17.47 -5.60 17.27
C LYS A 218 -17.47 -6.41 15.97
N MET A 219 -17.29 -5.72 14.85
CA MET A 219 -17.28 -6.30 13.51
C MET A 219 -16.25 -5.60 12.61
N VAL A 220 -15.61 -6.37 11.75
CA VAL A 220 -14.72 -5.85 10.68
C VAL A 220 -15.32 -6.19 9.33
N GLY A 221 -15.44 -5.19 8.47
CA GLY A 221 -15.84 -5.34 7.07
C GLY A 221 -14.64 -5.15 6.14
N LEU A 222 -14.25 -6.20 5.43
CA LEU A 222 -13.18 -6.17 4.44
C LEU A 222 -13.79 -5.89 3.06
N SER A 223 -13.45 -4.74 2.48
CA SER A 223 -13.88 -4.36 1.14
C SER A 223 -12.85 -4.76 0.11
N VAL A 224 -13.17 -5.75 -0.72
CA VAL A 224 -12.28 -6.35 -1.74
C VAL A 224 -12.80 -6.00 -3.13
N PRO A 225 -12.43 -4.83 -3.70
CA PRO A 225 -12.89 -4.41 -5.01
C PRO A 225 -12.28 -5.23 -6.15
N PHE A 226 -11.02 -5.64 -6.02
CA PHE A 226 -10.20 -6.22 -7.09
C PHE A 226 -9.43 -7.46 -6.60
N PRO A 227 -8.95 -8.33 -7.51
CA PRO A 227 -8.16 -9.52 -7.13
C PRO A 227 -6.89 -9.17 -6.34
N GLY A 228 -6.27 -8.02 -6.59
CA GLY A 228 -5.08 -7.55 -5.87
C GLY A 228 -5.28 -7.27 -4.38
N ASN A 229 -6.52 -7.19 -3.90
CA ASN A 229 -6.82 -7.01 -2.48
C ASN A 229 -7.11 -8.33 -1.75
N LEU A 230 -7.32 -9.42 -2.50
CA LEU A 230 -7.84 -10.67 -1.94
C LEU A 230 -6.88 -11.32 -0.95
N TYR A 231 -5.61 -11.48 -1.35
CA TYR A 231 -4.59 -12.07 -0.50
C TYR A 231 -4.48 -11.35 0.86
N SER A 232 -4.35 -10.03 0.81
CA SER A 232 -4.24 -9.22 2.03
C SER A 232 -5.52 -9.21 2.86
N ALA A 233 -6.70 -9.34 2.23
CA ALA A 233 -7.96 -9.51 2.95
C ALA A 233 -7.97 -10.80 3.77
N PHE A 234 -7.50 -11.92 3.20
CA PHE A 234 -7.36 -13.18 3.92
C PHE A 234 -6.32 -13.09 5.05
N ARG A 235 -5.16 -12.46 4.81
CA ARG A 235 -4.16 -12.22 5.86
C ARG A 235 -4.72 -11.42 7.04
N CYS A 236 -5.47 -10.35 6.75
CA CYS A 236 -6.21 -9.59 7.78
C CYS A 236 -7.21 -10.48 8.51
N GLY A 237 -7.97 -11.30 7.78
CA GLY A 237 -8.95 -12.22 8.35
C GLY A 237 -8.32 -13.26 9.27
N GLN A 238 -7.21 -13.90 8.86
CA GLN A 238 -6.44 -14.84 9.68
C GLN A 238 -6.00 -14.16 10.98
N PHE A 239 -5.34 -13.02 10.88
CA PHE A 239 -4.87 -12.27 12.05
C PHE A 239 -5.99 -11.92 13.03
N ILE A 240 -7.14 -11.41 12.52
CA ILE A 240 -8.27 -11.03 13.36
C ILE A 240 -8.87 -12.27 14.03
N LYS A 241 -9.01 -13.39 13.32
CA LYS A 241 -9.52 -14.64 13.90
C LYS A 241 -8.64 -15.16 15.04
N ASP A 242 -7.33 -15.08 14.87
CA ASP A 242 -6.37 -15.61 15.84
C ASP A 242 -6.25 -14.73 17.09
N HIS A 243 -6.29 -13.40 16.94
CA HIS A 243 -6.00 -12.46 18.02
C HIS A 243 -7.26 -11.80 18.62
N TYR A 244 -8.36 -11.75 17.85
CA TYR A 244 -9.63 -11.11 18.21
C TYR A 244 -10.82 -12.04 17.91
N PRO A 245 -10.87 -13.26 18.46
CA PRO A 245 -11.85 -14.28 18.06
C PRO A 245 -13.32 -13.89 18.28
N GLN A 246 -13.58 -12.91 19.15
CA GLN A 246 -14.90 -12.35 19.41
C GLN A 246 -15.39 -11.39 18.32
N VAL A 247 -14.49 -10.89 17.46
CA VAL A 247 -14.84 -9.93 16.42
C VAL A 247 -15.39 -10.66 15.18
N LYS A 248 -16.56 -10.23 14.71
CA LYS A 248 -17.14 -10.78 13.49
C LYS A 248 -16.44 -10.21 12.27
N ILE A 249 -16.17 -11.06 11.29
CA ILE A 249 -15.53 -10.65 10.03
C ILE A 249 -16.53 -10.87 8.90
N VAL A 250 -16.70 -9.89 8.05
CA VAL A 250 -17.44 -9.98 6.80
C VAL A 250 -16.56 -9.50 5.64
N MET A 251 -16.63 -10.16 4.51
CA MET A 251 -15.96 -9.77 3.27
C MET A 251 -17.00 -9.41 2.22
N GLY A 252 -16.78 -8.32 1.51
CA GLY A 252 -17.63 -7.87 0.42
C GLY A 252 -16.83 -7.06 -0.59
N GLY A 253 -17.54 -6.50 -1.58
CA GLY A 253 -16.94 -5.74 -2.67
C GLY A 253 -17.17 -6.40 -4.03
N GLY A 254 -16.63 -5.80 -5.10
CA GLY A 254 -16.83 -6.30 -6.46
C GLY A 254 -16.35 -7.73 -6.64
N PHE A 255 -15.10 -7.99 -6.27
CA PHE A 255 -14.45 -9.28 -6.52
C PHE A 255 -15.13 -10.47 -5.79
N PRO A 256 -15.43 -10.44 -4.48
CA PRO A 256 -16.17 -11.52 -3.83
C PRO A 256 -17.56 -11.75 -4.44
N ASN A 257 -18.22 -10.69 -4.85
CA ASN A 257 -19.57 -10.79 -5.41
C ASN A 257 -19.64 -11.36 -6.82
N THR A 258 -18.57 -11.26 -7.60
CA THR A 258 -18.51 -11.78 -8.96
C THR A 258 -17.78 -13.11 -9.04
N GLU A 259 -16.58 -13.19 -8.50
CA GLU A 259 -15.65 -14.31 -8.71
C GLU A 259 -15.74 -15.39 -7.63
N LEU A 260 -16.02 -15.02 -6.38
CA LEU A 260 -16.02 -16.00 -5.28
C LEU A 260 -17.36 -16.67 -5.03
N ARG A 261 -18.43 -16.28 -5.74
CA ARG A 261 -19.77 -16.88 -5.55
C ARG A 261 -19.84 -18.37 -5.90
N SER A 262 -19.03 -18.80 -6.85
CA SER A 262 -19.01 -20.18 -7.33
C SER A 262 -17.95 -21.03 -6.66
N VAL A 263 -17.17 -20.48 -5.74
CA VAL A 263 -16.12 -21.23 -5.03
C VAL A 263 -16.77 -22.21 -4.07
N SER A 264 -16.49 -23.50 -4.29
CA SER A 264 -16.96 -24.61 -3.47
C SER A 264 -15.86 -25.24 -2.62
N ASP A 265 -14.67 -24.65 -2.58
CA ASP A 265 -13.53 -25.11 -1.82
C ASP A 265 -13.80 -24.97 -0.30
N PRO A 266 -13.68 -26.03 0.49
CA PRO A 266 -14.01 -26.02 1.92
C PRO A 266 -12.93 -25.36 2.81
N ARG A 267 -11.77 -25.04 2.27
CA ARG A 267 -10.61 -24.48 3.01
C ARG A 267 -10.75 -23.02 3.43
#